data_b6119848ded6c63fa5797f64cb4462e7
#
_entry.id   b6119848ded6c63fa5797f64cb4462e7
#
_cell.length_a   1.000
_cell.length_b   1.000
_cell.length_c   1.000
_cell.angle_alpha   90.00
_cell.angle_beta   90.00
_cell.angle_gamma   90.00
#
_symmetry.space_group_name_H-M   'P 1'
#
loop_
_entity.id
_entity.type
_entity.pdbx_description
1 polymer ?
#
loop_
_entity_poly.entity_id
_entity_poly.type
_entity_poly.pdbx_seq_one_letter_code
_entity_poly.pdbx_strand_id
1 'polypeptide(L)'
;MLFRSQRETAVQDASAGRLDARYNVRAQELKLTADVTSAWTTLVAGYRTFRLQEQNAQAARNALQLAQERYRVGLNSLVDLQQARSDFERAETDRIDALYEFHRAFAALEATVGRPLR
;
A
#
# COMPACT_ATOMS: atom_id res chain seq x y z
N MET A 1 -5.48 36.99 -51.20
CA MET A 1 -5.49 35.52 -51.22
C MET A 1 -4.54 34.90 -50.20
N LEU A 2 -3.30 35.35 -50.12
CA LEU A 2 -2.32 34.84 -49.15
C LEU A 2 -2.74 35.02 -47.68
N PHE A 3 -3.38 36.13 -47.33
CA PHE A 3 -3.86 36.38 -45.95
C PHE A 3 -5.03 35.48 -45.54
N ARG A 4 -5.85 35.05 -46.45
CA ARG A 4 -6.99 34.19 -46.19
C ARG A 4 -6.52 32.76 -45.89
N SER A 5 -5.60 32.23 -46.68
CA SER A 5 -5.00 30.91 -46.43
C SER A 5 -4.18 30.87 -45.14
N GLN A 6 -3.46 31.94 -44.80
CA GLN A 6 -2.74 32.05 -43.52
C GLN A 6 -3.70 32.05 -42.31
N ARG A 7 -4.86 32.73 -42.41
CA ARG A 7 -5.86 32.75 -41.36
C ARG A 7 -6.52 31.39 -41.21
N GLU A 8 -6.81 30.72 -42.30
CA GLU A 8 -7.40 29.35 -42.28
C GLU A 8 -6.44 28.35 -41.68
N THR A 9 -5.15 28.40 -42.01
CA THR A 9 -4.09 27.58 -41.44
C THR A 9 -3.94 27.83 -39.92
N ALA A 10 -3.91 29.11 -39.52
CA ALA A 10 -3.83 29.48 -38.11
C ALA A 10 -5.04 29.02 -37.31
N VAL A 11 -6.25 29.04 -37.85
CA VAL A 11 -7.47 28.52 -37.21
C VAL A 11 -7.42 27.00 -37.10
N GLN A 12 -6.95 26.31 -38.14
CA GLN A 12 -6.77 24.87 -38.14
C GLN A 12 -5.73 24.43 -37.09
N ASP A 13 -4.60 25.12 -37.03
CA ASP A 13 -3.53 24.86 -36.05
C ASP A 13 -4.04 25.10 -34.60
N ALA A 14 -4.80 26.17 -34.38
CA ALA A 14 -5.39 26.45 -33.07
C ALA A 14 -6.43 25.43 -32.67
N SER A 15 -7.25 24.92 -33.60
CA SER A 15 -8.24 23.86 -33.32
C SER A 15 -7.58 22.52 -33.07
N ALA A 16 -6.52 22.17 -33.81
CA ALA A 16 -5.71 20.97 -33.56
C ALA A 16 -5.02 21.03 -32.19
N GLY A 17 -4.44 22.20 -31.81
CA GLY A 17 -3.85 22.42 -30.50
C GLY A 17 -4.85 22.28 -29.36
N ARG A 18 -6.10 22.74 -29.52
CA ARG A 18 -7.16 22.54 -28.52
C ARG A 18 -7.56 21.07 -28.40
N LEU A 19 -7.62 20.35 -29.49
CA LEU A 19 -7.94 18.92 -29.49
C LEU A 19 -6.84 18.13 -28.80
N ASP A 20 -5.57 18.41 -29.10
CA ASP A 20 -4.42 17.81 -28.43
C ASP A 20 -4.42 18.10 -26.92
N ALA A 21 -4.71 19.34 -26.51
CA ALA A 21 -4.84 19.69 -25.10
C ALA A 21 -5.96 18.92 -24.40
N ARG A 22 -7.11 18.70 -25.04
CA ARG A 22 -8.21 17.89 -24.53
C ARG A 22 -7.83 16.43 -24.39
N TYR A 23 -7.14 15.86 -25.36
CA TYR A 23 -6.64 14.48 -25.29
C TYR A 23 -5.60 14.31 -24.17
N ASN A 24 -4.70 15.28 -24.00
CA ASN A 24 -3.72 15.26 -22.92
C ASN A 24 -4.37 15.33 -21.54
N VAL A 25 -5.36 16.19 -21.33
CA VAL A 25 -6.14 16.28 -20.09
C VAL A 25 -6.85 14.94 -19.81
N ARG A 26 -7.48 14.36 -20.81
CA ARG A 26 -8.16 13.07 -20.68
C ARG A 26 -7.20 11.94 -20.33
N ALA A 27 -6.04 11.91 -20.97
CA ALA A 27 -4.98 10.94 -20.67
C ALA A 27 -4.48 11.06 -19.22
N GLN A 28 -4.30 12.29 -18.73
CA GLN A 28 -3.91 12.57 -17.35
C GLN A 28 -5.01 12.16 -16.34
N GLU A 29 -6.26 12.43 -16.65
CA GLU A 29 -7.40 11.99 -15.82
C GLU A 29 -7.46 10.46 -15.69
N LEU A 30 -7.30 9.75 -16.81
CA LEU A 30 -7.27 8.28 -16.82
C LEU A 30 -6.08 7.73 -16.04
N LYS A 31 -4.91 8.34 -16.19
CA LYS A 31 -3.71 7.98 -15.43
C LYS A 31 -3.91 8.20 -13.94
N LEU A 32 -4.45 9.34 -13.54
CA LEU A 32 -4.73 9.64 -12.14
C LEU A 32 -5.72 8.64 -11.54
N THR A 33 -6.77 8.32 -12.26
CA THR A 33 -7.76 7.31 -11.82
C THR A 33 -7.12 5.94 -11.63
N ALA A 34 -6.25 5.52 -12.57
CA ALA A 34 -5.50 4.27 -12.46
C ALA A 34 -4.53 4.28 -11.27
N ASP A 35 -3.80 5.38 -11.06
CA ASP A 35 -2.86 5.54 -9.95
C ASP A 35 -3.56 5.50 -8.59
N VAL A 36 -4.71 6.19 -8.44
CA VAL A 36 -5.53 6.16 -7.22
C VAL A 36 -6.08 4.76 -6.96
N THR A 37 -6.60 4.09 -7.98
CA THR A 37 -7.13 2.72 -7.86
C THR A 37 -6.04 1.74 -7.44
N SER A 38 -4.85 1.85 -8.03
CA SER A 38 -3.69 1.03 -7.68
C SER A 38 -3.25 1.28 -6.23
N ALA A 39 -3.12 2.53 -5.82
CA ALA A 39 -2.75 2.91 -4.46
C ALA A 39 -3.78 2.43 -3.43
N TRP A 40 -5.07 2.53 -3.74
CA TRP A 40 -6.14 2.01 -2.90
C TRP A 40 -6.07 0.50 -2.75
N THR A 41 -5.88 -0.23 -3.85
CA THR A 41 -5.75 -1.70 -3.84
C THR A 41 -4.56 -2.13 -2.98
N THR A 42 -3.42 -1.45 -3.12
CA THR A 42 -2.22 -1.69 -2.31
C THR A 42 -2.49 -1.42 -0.82
N LEU A 43 -3.20 -0.35 -0.50
CA LEU A 43 -3.58 -0.01 0.88
C LEU A 43 -4.47 -1.10 1.51
N VAL A 44 -5.49 -1.54 0.79
CA VAL A 44 -6.40 -2.61 1.27
C VAL A 44 -5.65 -3.92 1.48
N ALA A 45 -4.76 -4.29 0.56
CA ALA A 45 -3.92 -5.47 0.70
C ALA A 45 -2.97 -5.36 1.91
N GLY A 46 -2.36 -4.19 2.10
CA GLY A 46 -1.49 -3.92 3.26
C GLY A 46 -2.24 -4.00 4.58
N TYR A 47 -3.46 -3.48 4.65
CA TYR A 47 -4.31 -3.59 5.84
C TYR A 47 -4.66 -5.05 6.16
N ARG A 48 -5.03 -5.85 5.16
CA ARG A 48 -5.32 -7.28 5.35
C ARG A 48 -4.10 -8.04 5.84
N THR A 49 -2.93 -7.76 5.28
CA THR A 49 -1.67 -8.36 5.70
C THR A 49 -1.36 -7.99 7.16
N PHE A 50 -1.49 -6.71 7.51
CA PHE A 50 -1.30 -6.27 8.90
C PHE A 50 -2.24 -7.01 9.87
N ARG A 51 -3.52 -7.10 9.54
CA ARG A 51 -4.49 -7.82 10.38
C ARG A 51 -4.15 -9.31 10.55
N LEU A 52 -3.66 -9.94 9.49
CA LEU A 52 -3.20 -11.33 9.55
C LEU A 52 -1.98 -11.48 10.46
N GLN A 53 -1.00 -10.60 10.32
CA GLN A 53 0.22 -10.64 11.15
C GLN A 53 -0.08 -10.31 12.63
N GLU A 54 -1.05 -9.44 12.88
CA GLU A 54 -1.54 -9.18 14.25
C GLU A 54 -2.11 -10.45 14.89
N GLN A 55 -2.93 -11.21 14.16
CA GLN A 55 -3.46 -12.49 14.63
C GLN A 55 -2.35 -13.53 14.83
N ASN A 56 -1.38 -13.61 13.91
CA ASN A 56 -0.24 -14.51 14.03
C ASN A 56 0.62 -14.20 15.26
N ALA A 57 0.90 -12.93 15.51
CA ALA A 57 1.64 -12.49 16.69
C ALA A 57 0.90 -12.83 18.00
N GLN A 58 -0.41 -12.66 18.02
CA GLN A 58 -1.21 -13.04 19.18
C GLN A 58 -1.19 -14.55 19.41
N ALA A 59 -1.31 -15.36 18.34
CA ALA A 59 -1.21 -16.82 18.45
C ALA A 59 0.17 -17.26 18.94
N ALA A 60 1.24 -16.66 18.43
CA ALA A 60 2.62 -16.94 18.87
C ALA A 60 2.84 -16.54 20.34
N ARG A 61 2.25 -15.42 20.78
CA ARG A 61 2.27 -15.02 22.20
C ARG A 61 1.61 -16.05 23.09
N ASN A 62 0.44 -16.54 22.72
CA ASN A 62 -0.28 -17.57 23.44
C ASN A 62 0.52 -18.88 23.50
N ALA A 63 1.14 -19.27 22.39
CA ALA A 63 2.01 -20.44 22.31
C ALA A 63 3.23 -20.32 23.25
N LEU A 64 3.85 -19.14 23.30
CA LEU A 64 4.96 -18.87 24.21
C LEU A 64 4.53 -18.97 25.67
N GLN A 65 3.38 -18.42 26.04
CA GLN A 65 2.85 -18.53 27.39
C GLN A 65 2.63 -20.00 27.79
N LEU A 66 2.03 -20.77 26.89
CA LEU A 66 1.83 -22.20 27.12
C LEU A 66 3.16 -22.96 27.26
N ALA A 67 4.16 -22.64 26.42
CA ALA A 67 5.49 -23.25 26.51
C ALA A 67 6.19 -22.91 27.83
N GLN A 68 6.05 -21.68 28.31
CA GLN A 68 6.57 -21.24 29.61
C GLN A 68 5.93 -22.03 30.78
N GLU A 69 4.60 -22.18 30.77
CA GLU A 69 3.90 -22.95 31.81
C GLU A 69 4.30 -24.44 31.80
N ARG A 70 4.39 -25.02 30.60
CA ARG A 70 4.81 -26.43 30.45
C ARG A 70 6.26 -26.65 30.89
N TYR A 71 7.15 -25.69 30.59
CA TYR A 71 8.54 -25.73 31.03
C TYR A 71 8.62 -25.63 32.56
N ARG A 72 7.85 -24.75 33.20
CA ARG A 72 7.82 -24.55 34.64
C ARG A 72 7.43 -25.81 35.36
N VAL A 73 6.51 -26.62 34.81
CA VAL A 73 6.08 -27.90 35.44
C VAL A 73 6.83 -29.14 34.91
N GLY A 74 7.88 -28.93 34.10
CA GLY A 74 8.75 -30.00 33.61
C GLY A 74 8.19 -30.81 32.43
N LEU A 75 7.17 -30.29 31.74
CA LEU A 75 6.52 -30.99 30.59
C LEU A 75 7.20 -30.67 29.26
N ASN A 76 7.92 -29.55 29.13
CA ASN A 76 8.67 -29.17 27.95
C ASN A 76 10.15 -29.06 28.25
N SER A 77 10.97 -29.25 27.19
CA SER A 77 12.41 -28.98 27.26
C SER A 77 12.70 -27.47 27.17
N LEU A 78 13.92 -27.08 27.53
CA LEU A 78 14.41 -25.70 27.31
C LEU A 78 14.44 -25.34 25.82
N VAL A 79 14.73 -26.32 24.96
CA VAL A 79 14.75 -26.13 23.49
C VAL A 79 13.35 -25.77 22.98
N ASP A 80 12.31 -26.45 23.48
CA ASP A 80 10.92 -26.15 23.10
C ASP A 80 10.53 -24.72 23.52
N LEU A 81 10.95 -24.29 24.71
CA LEU A 81 10.69 -22.94 25.19
C LEU A 81 11.43 -21.90 24.35
N GLN A 82 12.69 -22.14 24.01
CA GLN A 82 13.48 -21.25 23.15
C GLN A 82 12.91 -21.16 21.75
N GLN A 83 12.40 -22.25 21.18
CA GLN A 83 11.73 -22.26 19.90
C GLN A 83 10.47 -21.39 19.92
N ALA A 84 9.61 -21.56 20.91
CA ALA A 84 8.40 -20.77 21.07
C ALA A 84 8.72 -19.27 21.23
N ARG A 85 9.81 -18.93 21.91
CA ARG A 85 10.30 -17.55 22.06
C ARG A 85 10.75 -16.97 20.71
N SER A 86 11.55 -17.72 19.97
CA SER A 86 12.01 -17.31 18.63
C SER A 86 10.84 -17.11 17.66
N ASP A 87 9.85 -17.98 17.70
CA ASP A 87 8.66 -17.89 16.86
C ASP A 87 7.84 -16.64 17.20
N PHE A 88 7.71 -16.33 18.49
CA PHE A 88 7.04 -15.10 18.93
C PHE A 88 7.81 -13.83 18.49
N GLU A 89 9.14 -13.78 18.66
CA GLU A 89 9.95 -12.66 18.24
C GLU A 89 9.86 -12.41 16.73
N ARG A 90 9.85 -13.50 15.93
CA ARG A 90 9.63 -13.42 14.48
C ARG A 90 8.24 -12.87 14.14
N ALA A 91 7.20 -13.41 14.77
CA ALA A 91 5.83 -12.96 14.53
C ALA A 91 5.61 -11.48 14.90
N GLU A 92 6.25 -10.98 15.97
CA GLU A 92 6.23 -9.57 16.34
C GLU A 92 6.97 -8.70 15.31
N THR A 93 8.10 -9.16 14.79
CA THR A 93 8.83 -8.46 13.72
C THR A 93 7.96 -8.37 12.45
N ASP A 94 7.36 -9.49 12.02
CA ASP A 94 6.49 -9.54 10.86
C ASP A 94 5.26 -8.61 11.01
N ARG A 95 4.69 -8.52 12.22
CA ARG A 95 3.59 -7.60 12.54
C ARG A 95 4.03 -6.13 12.41
N ILE A 96 5.20 -5.80 12.94
CA ILE A 96 5.73 -4.42 12.87
C ILE A 96 6.02 -4.05 11.41
N ASP A 97 6.65 -4.94 10.64
CA ASP A 97 6.94 -4.72 9.23
C ASP A 97 5.64 -4.50 8.43
N ALA A 98 4.62 -5.31 8.67
CA ALA A 98 3.31 -5.15 8.04
C ALA A 98 2.63 -3.83 8.42
N LEU A 99 2.79 -3.35 9.65
CA LEU A 99 2.29 -2.05 10.10
C LEU A 99 2.97 -0.90 9.34
N TYR A 100 4.30 -0.95 9.18
CA TYR A 100 5.05 0.05 8.42
C TYR A 100 4.66 0.04 6.94
N GLU A 101 4.49 -1.13 6.34
CA GLU A 101 4.04 -1.24 4.94
C GLU A 101 2.62 -0.66 4.75
N PHE A 102 1.73 -0.89 5.70
CA PHE A 102 0.40 -0.26 5.70
C PHE A 102 0.51 1.28 5.74
N HIS A 103 1.35 1.83 6.62
CA HIS A 103 1.56 3.28 6.70
C HIS A 103 2.18 3.86 5.44
N ARG A 104 3.12 3.14 4.81
CA ARG A 104 3.68 3.55 3.51
C ARG A 104 2.63 3.57 2.40
N ALA A 105 1.79 2.55 2.34
CA ALA A 105 0.69 2.48 1.38
C ALA A 105 -0.32 3.61 1.60
N PHE A 106 -0.59 3.97 2.85
CA PHE A 106 -1.46 5.09 3.21
C PHE A 106 -0.85 6.43 2.76
N ALA A 107 0.43 6.65 3.03
CA ALA A 107 1.14 7.85 2.58
C ALA A 107 1.20 7.94 1.05
N ALA A 108 1.39 6.82 0.36
CA ALA A 108 1.36 6.78 -1.10
C ALA A 108 -0.01 7.15 -1.67
N LEU A 109 -1.09 6.70 -1.05
CA LEU A 109 -2.45 7.10 -1.43
C LEU A 109 -2.67 8.60 -1.19
N GLU A 110 -2.28 9.13 -0.04
CA GLU A 110 -2.35 10.58 0.24
C GLU A 110 -1.59 11.39 -0.81
N ALA A 111 -0.38 10.98 -1.18
CA ALA A 111 0.42 11.65 -2.21
C ALA A 111 -0.27 11.61 -3.58
N THR A 112 -0.91 10.51 -3.93
CA THR A 112 -1.63 10.35 -5.20
C THR A 112 -2.87 11.22 -5.26
N VAL A 113 -3.60 11.36 -4.16
CA VAL A 113 -4.80 12.23 -4.05
C VAL A 113 -4.42 13.71 -3.89
N GLY A 114 -3.18 14.00 -3.51
CA GLY A 114 -2.65 15.35 -3.33
C GLY A 114 -3.15 16.07 -2.07
N ARG A 115 -3.70 15.35 -1.09
CA ARG A 115 -4.15 15.90 0.20
C ARG A 115 -4.06 14.88 1.33
N PRO A 116 -3.91 15.33 2.59
CA PRO A 116 -4.04 14.46 3.75
C PRO A 116 -5.42 13.83 3.84
N LEU A 117 -5.49 12.57 4.26
CA LEU A 117 -6.74 11.81 4.45
C LEU A 117 -7.10 11.59 5.93
N ARG A 118 -6.32 12.24 6.82
CA ARG A 118 -6.51 12.22 8.27
C ARG A 118 -7.26 13.45 8.74
#